data_2c80bbc3bef00615c9b6fa7d621a72ae
#
_entry.id   2c80bbc3bef00615c9b6fa7d621a72ae
#
_cell.length_a   1.000
_cell.length_b   1.000
_cell.length_c   1.000
_cell.angle_alpha   90.00
_cell.angle_beta   90.00
_cell.angle_gamma   90.00
#
_symmetry.space_group_name_H-M   'P 1'
#
loop_
_entity.id
_entity.type
_entity.pdbx_description
1 polymer ?
#
loop_
_entity_poly.entity_id
_entity_poly.type
_entity_poly.pdbx_seq_one_letter_code
_entity_poly.pdbx_strand_id
1 'polypeptide(L)'
;MKLKLHWQILIAMALAWLFHLVMGESSRIVEPLGIVFIRLLKMIIIPLVVLSIIAGVAGVGDSKKLGRLGIKTLAYYLGTSLLAIVLGLILVNLIQPGKVADLPPGISFSPDQLHKPDSPLDVLIRMIPVNPFAAAAEGDILGLIFFSILIGFGITQVSPRIKEKILPPIEAAFEVVMKLVHVIIRLAPIGVFGLIIQMLNQDLGTAFFKAVGLYMVTITVGLSIHFLVVLPLIYYLFLRKNPIDQFRHMASALATVFATSSSLAALPVTMECVEDNIGVPNKVAGFVLPLGATINMDGTALFECVGVLFIAQVMGIPLGMEQQLLVVLTALLASIGAAAVPSSGLVMIFIVLEAVGIQGEMVGVIVGTMLAVDRPLDMYRGLVNIFSDSVGAVIIAKSEGEELRPKAN
;
A
#
# COMPACT_ATOMS: atom_id res chain seq x y z
N MET A 1 -26.46 16.86 0.88
CA MET A 1 -25.10 16.41 0.43
C MET A 1 -24.48 15.58 1.57
N LYS A 2 -24.08 14.32 1.31
CA LYS A 2 -23.36 13.53 2.32
C LYS A 2 -21.91 14.04 2.37
N LEU A 3 -21.42 14.39 3.57
CA LEU A 3 -20.02 14.78 3.77
C LEU A 3 -19.07 13.68 3.30
N LYS A 4 -18.00 14.03 2.60
CA LYS A 4 -16.96 13.07 2.19
C LYS A 4 -16.25 12.50 3.44
N LEU A 5 -15.78 11.25 3.37
CA LEU A 5 -15.23 10.51 4.51
C LEU A 5 -14.10 11.28 5.24
N HIS A 6 -13.19 11.93 4.51
CA HIS A 6 -12.11 12.69 5.12
C HIS A 6 -12.61 13.86 5.98
N TRP A 7 -13.67 14.58 5.57
CA TRP A 7 -14.29 15.60 6.41
C TRP A 7 -14.92 15.01 7.68
N GLN A 8 -15.55 13.83 7.56
CA GLN A 8 -16.10 13.12 8.71
C GLN A 8 -15.00 12.73 9.71
N ILE A 9 -13.84 12.28 9.23
CA ILE A 9 -12.67 11.95 10.07
C ILE A 9 -12.11 13.19 10.76
N LEU A 10 -11.92 14.30 10.03
CA LEU A 10 -11.44 15.56 10.61
C LEU A 10 -12.40 16.12 11.68
N ILE A 11 -13.70 16.05 11.41
CA ILE A 11 -14.73 16.44 12.39
C ILE A 11 -14.67 15.52 13.61
N ALA A 12 -14.54 14.21 13.42
CA ALA A 12 -14.42 13.25 14.52
C ALA A 12 -13.20 13.53 15.39
N MET A 13 -12.06 13.92 14.81
CA MET A 13 -10.86 14.35 15.56
C MET A 13 -11.12 15.59 16.39
N ALA A 14 -11.71 16.63 15.78
CA ALA A 14 -12.05 17.87 16.49
C ALA A 14 -13.04 17.60 17.63
N LEU A 15 -14.05 16.76 17.38
CA LEU A 15 -15.03 16.36 18.40
C LEU A 15 -14.38 15.54 19.52
N ALA A 16 -13.43 14.66 19.22
CA ALA A 16 -12.69 13.89 20.23
C ALA A 16 -11.91 14.82 21.16
N TRP A 17 -11.25 15.82 20.58
CA TRP A 17 -10.51 16.83 21.34
C TRP A 17 -11.43 17.65 22.27
N LEU A 18 -12.54 18.15 21.72
CA LEU A 18 -13.54 18.88 22.50
C LEU A 18 -14.17 18.01 23.59
N PHE A 19 -14.48 16.76 23.28
CA PHE A 19 -15.05 15.81 24.23
C PHE A 19 -14.09 15.54 25.38
N HIS A 20 -12.79 15.33 25.07
CA HIS A 20 -11.77 15.14 26.10
C HIS A 20 -11.58 16.39 26.97
N LEU A 21 -11.62 17.60 26.41
CA LEU A 21 -11.54 18.85 27.17
C LEU A 21 -12.69 19.00 28.19
N VAL A 22 -13.89 18.52 27.85
CA VAL A 22 -15.06 18.61 28.71
C VAL A 22 -15.09 17.49 29.75
N MET A 23 -14.77 16.25 29.34
CA MET A 23 -14.94 15.04 30.16
C MET A 23 -13.66 14.63 30.92
N GLY A 24 -12.50 15.17 30.53
CA GLY A 24 -11.21 14.78 31.09
C GLY A 24 -11.00 13.26 31.02
N GLU A 25 -10.52 12.66 32.10
CA GLU A 25 -10.29 11.20 32.17
C GLU A 25 -11.56 10.36 31.99
N SER A 26 -12.75 10.90 32.27
CA SER A 26 -14.02 10.19 32.03
C SER A 26 -14.28 9.91 30.55
N SER A 27 -13.54 10.57 29.65
CA SER A 27 -13.60 10.31 28.21
C SER A 27 -13.15 8.89 27.84
N ARG A 28 -12.43 8.17 28.70
CA ARG A 28 -12.02 6.76 28.52
C ARG A 28 -13.18 5.81 28.18
N ILE A 29 -14.40 6.17 28.54
CA ILE A 29 -15.60 5.34 28.26
C ILE A 29 -15.80 5.07 26.75
N VAL A 30 -15.27 5.90 25.88
CA VAL A 30 -15.40 5.74 24.42
C VAL A 30 -14.16 5.16 23.74
N GLU A 31 -13.06 4.93 24.45
CA GLU A 31 -11.87 4.25 23.90
C GLU A 31 -12.16 2.89 23.24
N PRO A 32 -13.12 2.05 23.75
CA PRO A 32 -13.48 0.79 23.10
C PRO A 32 -13.90 0.94 21.64
N LEU A 33 -14.40 2.11 21.21
CA LEU A 33 -14.75 2.36 19.81
C LEU A 33 -13.51 2.27 18.90
N GLY A 34 -12.39 2.81 19.37
CA GLY A 34 -11.10 2.72 18.67
C GLY A 34 -10.59 1.28 18.61
N ILE A 35 -10.64 0.58 19.74
CA ILE A 35 -10.20 -0.82 19.85
C ILE A 35 -11.01 -1.72 18.89
N VAL A 36 -12.33 -1.57 18.86
CA VAL A 36 -13.21 -2.33 17.96
C VAL A 36 -12.86 -2.04 16.50
N PHE A 37 -12.63 -0.78 16.15
CA PHE A 37 -12.25 -0.41 14.79
C PHE A 37 -10.94 -1.05 14.34
N ILE A 38 -9.89 -1.04 15.18
CA ILE A 38 -8.62 -1.71 14.88
C ILE A 38 -8.79 -3.23 14.76
N ARG A 39 -9.61 -3.84 15.61
CA ARG A 39 -9.91 -5.28 15.50
C ARG A 39 -10.62 -5.62 14.19
N LEU A 40 -11.56 -4.78 13.74
CA LEU A 40 -12.24 -4.96 12.45
C LEU A 40 -11.25 -4.85 11.28
N LEU A 41 -10.30 -3.90 11.33
CA LEU A 41 -9.26 -3.79 10.32
C LEU A 41 -8.37 -5.04 10.31
N LYS A 42 -7.88 -5.50 11.47
CA LYS A 42 -7.03 -6.69 11.57
C LYS A 42 -7.76 -7.97 11.10
N MET A 43 -9.04 -8.12 11.41
CA MET A 43 -9.85 -9.28 11.03
C MET A 43 -9.89 -9.49 9.51
N ILE A 44 -9.87 -8.40 8.72
CA ILE A 44 -10.00 -8.50 7.27
C ILE A 44 -8.66 -8.74 6.54
N ILE A 45 -7.51 -8.61 7.23
CA ILE A 45 -6.18 -8.68 6.61
C ILE A 45 -5.98 -10.01 5.88
N ILE A 46 -6.15 -11.13 6.57
CA ILE A 46 -5.85 -12.46 6.02
C ILE A 46 -6.69 -12.77 4.77
N PRO A 47 -8.03 -12.68 4.82
CA PRO A 47 -8.84 -12.95 3.63
C PRO A 47 -8.57 -11.96 2.49
N LEU A 48 -8.29 -10.70 2.81
CA LEU A 48 -7.95 -9.69 1.80
C LEU A 48 -6.66 -10.04 1.08
N VAL A 49 -5.59 -10.30 1.82
CA VAL A 49 -4.25 -10.62 1.26
C VAL A 49 -4.31 -11.88 0.40
N VAL A 50 -4.85 -12.95 0.94
CA VAL A 50 -4.91 -14.24 0.23
C VAL A 50 -5.68 -14.12 -1.08
N LEU A 51 -6.89 -13.57 -1.03
CA LEU A 51 -7.75 -13.47 -2.22
C LEU A 51 -7.22 -12.47 -3.25
N SER A 52 -6.71 -11.30 -2.80
CA SER A 52 -6.18 -10.29 -3.72
C SER A 52 -4.94 -10.78 -4.47
N ILE A 53 -4.01 -11.43 -3.77
CA ILE A 53 -2.78 -11.95 -4.39
C ILE A 53 -3.10 -13.10 -5.33
N ILE A 54 -3.95 -14.06 -4.93
CA ILE A 54 -4.33 -15.17 -5.81
C ILE A 54 -5.01 -14.63 -7.06
N ALA A 55 -5.99 -13.74 -6.93
CA ALA A 55 -6.70 -13.15 -8.06
C ALA A 55 -5.75 -12.35 -8.97
N GLY A 56 -4.87 -11.52 -8.39
CA GLY A 56 -3.89 -10.71 -9.12
C GLY A 56 -2.91 -11.57 -9.92
N VAL A 57 -2.28 -12.55 -9.28
CA VAL A 57 -1.29 -13.45 -9.94
C VAL A 57 -1.97 -14.37 -10.96
N ALA A 58 -3.13 -14.94 -10.64
CA ALA A 58 -3.88 -15.81 -11.56
C ALA A 58 -4.46 -15.06 -12.76
N GLY A 59 -4.69 -13.75 -12.64
CA GLY A 59 -5.15 -12.88 -13.73
C GLY A 59 -4.11 -12.70 -14.86
N VAL A 60 -2.83 -13.01 -14.60
CA VAL A 60 -1.78 -12.97 -15.62
C VAL A 60 -2.04 -14.08 -16.66
N GLY A 61 -2.18 -13.68 -17.92
CA GLY A 61 -2.74 -14.53 -18.99
C GLY A 61 -1.87 -15.70 -19.50
N ASP A 62 -2.51 -16.61 -20.24
CA ASP A 62 -2.09 -17.99 -20.58
C ASP A 62 -1.24 -18.19 -21.86
N SER A 63 -0.89 -17.17 -22.67
CA SER A 63 -0.19 -17.44 -23.91
C SER A 63 1.34 -17.28 -23.81
N LYS A 64 2.12 -18.09 -24.56
CA LYS A 64 3.59 -17.98 -24.62
C LYS A 64 4.09 -16.57 -25.00
N LYS A 65 3.33 -15.80 -25.79
CA LYS A 65 3.61 -14.41 -26.10
C LYS A 65 3.26 -13.50 -24.92
N LEU A 66 2.16 -13.78 -24.21
CA LEU A 66 1.80 -13.12 -22.97
C LEU A 66 2.82 -13.45 -21.86
N GLY A 67 3.41 -14.63 -21.82
CA GLY A 67 4.43 -15.01 -20.84
C GLY A 67 5.65 -14.08 -20.88
N ARG A 68 6.16 -13.74 -22.07
CA ARG A 68 7.27 -12.80 -22.22
C ARG A 68 6.87 -11.38 -21.83
N LEU A 69 5.70 -10.94 -22.26
CA LEU A 69 5.13 -9.64 -21.89
C LEU A 69 4.93 -9.55 -20.36
N GLY A 70 4.37 -10.61 -19.75
CA GLY A 70 4.16 -10.71 -18.31
C GLY A 70 5.44 -10.63 -17.50
N ILE A 71 6.49 -11.35 -17.90
CA ILE A 71 7.80 -11.30 -17.21
C ILE A 71 8.39 -9.89 -17.27
N LYS A 72 8.35 -9.23 -18.45
CA LYS A 72 8.84 -7.85 -18.59
C LYS A 72 8.04 -6.86 -17.73
N THR A 73 6.71 -7.04 -17.69
CA THR A 73 5.80 -6.22 -16.90
C THR A 73 6.09 -6.38 -15.41
N LEU A 74 6.18 -7.61 -14.93
CA LEU A 74 6.50 -7.89 -13.53
C LEU A 74 7.89 -7.39 -13.16
N ALA A 75 8.90 -7.60 -14.01
CA ALA A 75 10.25 -7.11 -13.75
C ALA A 75 10.31 -5.57 -13.65
N TYR A 76 9.55 -4.87 -14.50
CA TYR A 76 9.43 -3.42 -14.42
C TYR A 76 8.73 -3.00 -13.12
N TYR A 77 7.59 -3.58 -12.78
CA TYR A 77 6.81 -3.25 -11.59
C TYR A 77 7.58 -3.51 -10.29
N LEU A 78 8.19 -4.69 -10.15
CA LEU A 78 9.02 -5.00 -9.00
C LEU A 78 10.23 -4.07 -8.90
N GLY A 79 10.82 -3.71 -10.04
CA GLY A 79 11.96 -2.79 -10.09
C GLY A 79 11.60 -1.37 -9.64
N THR A 80 10.49 -0.81 -10.14
CA THR A 80 10.05 0.55 -9.77
C THR A 80 9.55 0.61 -8.33
N SER A 81 8.80 -0.40 -7.87
CA SER A 81 8.35 -0.50 -6.48
C SER A 81 9.54 -0.64 -5.52
N LEU A 82 10.55 -1.44 -5.86
CA LEU A 82 11.76 -1.56 -5.05
C LEU A 82 12.50 -0.22 -4.95
N LEU A 83 12.64 0.52 -6.07
CA LEU A 83 13.25 1.85 -6.07
C LEU A 83 12.46 2.83 -5.19
N ALA A 84 11.13 2.78 -5.22
CA ALA A 84 10.26 3.60 -4.37
C ALA A 84 10.46 3.26 -2.88
N ILE A 85 10.50 1.98 -2.53
CA ILE A 85 10.69 1.51 -1.15
C ILE A 85 12.07 1.93 -0.63
N VAL A 86 13.13 1.72 -1.42
CA VAL A 86 14.51 2.09 -1.04
C VAL A 86 14.62 3.62 -0.83
N LEU A 87 13.97 4.40 -1.70
CA LEU A 87 13.90 5.86 -1.52
C LEU A 87 13.19 6.22 -0.20
N GLY A 88 12.05 5.60 0.09
CA GLY A 88 11.33 5.77 1.35
C GLY A 88 12.18 5.39 2.56
N LEU A 89 12.89 4.25 2.48
CA LEU A 89 13.81 3.77 3.51
C LEU A 89 14.93 4.78 3.80
N ILE A 90 15.56 5.33 2.75
CA ILE A 90 16.60 6.34 2.90
C ILE A 90 16.04 7.59 3.57
N LEU A 91 14.90 8.09 3.10
CA LEU A 91 14.32 9.32 3.63
C LEU A 91 13.87 9.19 5.09
N VAL A 92 13.22 8.09 5.47
CA VAL A 92 12.76 7.90 6.85
C VAL A 92 13.92 7.72 7.83
N ASN A 93 15.03 7.11 7.42
CA ASN A 93 16.24 7.00 8.22
C ASN A 93 17.01 8.32 8.31
N LEU A 94 16.94 9.17 7.27
CA LEU A 94 17.58 10.48 7.25
C LEU A 94 16.80 11.52 8.07
N ILE A 95 15.50 11.60 7.87
CA ILE A 95 14.61 12.59 8.51
C ILE A 95 14.26 12.18 9.94
N GLN A 96 14.13 10.88 10.20
CA GLN A 96 13.80 10.28 11.50
C GLN A 96 12.54 10.88 12.15
N PRO A 97 11.40 10.92 11.42
CA PRO A 97 10.21 11.66 11.85
C PRO A 97 9.64 11.16 13.18
N GLY A 98 9.76 9.87 13.49
CA GLY A 98 9.22 9.29 14.72
C GLY A 98 10.06 9.59 15.97
N LYS A 99 11.35 9.91 15.84
CA LYS A 99 12.22 10.22 16.98
C LYS A 99 11.89 11.54 17.68
N VAL A 100 11.09 12.38 17.04
CA VAL A 100 10.62 13.63 17.65
C VAL A 100 9.46 13.39 18.62
N ALA A 101 8.82 12.22 18.58
CA ALA A 101 7.76 11.85 19.50
C ALA A 101 8.37 11.46 20.84
N ASP A 102 8.06 12.23 21.90
CA ASP A 102 8.34 11.84 23.27
C ASP A 102 7.16 10.99 23.77
N LEU A 103 7.37 9.68 23.87
CA LEU A 103 6.37 8.81 24.48
C LEU A 103 6.50 8.87 26.01
N PRO A 104 5.37 8.84 26.76
CA PRO A 104 5.40 8.77 28.20
C PRO A 104 6.20 7.57 28.71
N PRO A 105 6.96 7.72 29.81
CA PRO A 105 7.65 6.61 30.45
C PRO A 105 6.64 5.53 30.90
N GLY A 106 6.90 4.28 30.51
CA GLY A 106 6.04 3.14 30.82
C GLY A 106 5.47 2.43 29.59
N ILE A 107 5.57 3.04 28.40
CA ILE A 107 5.33 2.36 27.14
C ILE A 107 6.63 1.66 26.75
N SER A 108 6.85 0.47 27.29
CA SER A 108 8.04 -0.32 26.97
C SER A 108 7.65 -1.43 25.99
N PHE A 109 8.35 -1.47 24.88
CA PHE A 109 8.34 -2.60 23.97
C PHE A 109 9.42 -3.61 24.44
N SER A 110 9.05 -4.90 24.51
CA SER A 110 10.04 -5.94 24.80
C SER A 110 10.79 -6.29 23.51
N PRO A 111 12.10 -6.02 23.42
CA PRO A 111 12.89 -6.32 22.21
C PRO A 111 12.87 -7.79 21.81
N ASP A 112 12.53 -8.68 22.73
CA ASP A 112 12.44 -10.13 22.49
C ASP A 112 11.27 -10.53 21.60
N GLN A 113 10.30 -9.62 21.37
CA GLN A 113 9.19 -9.84 20.43
C GLN A 113 9.54 -9.55 18.97
N LEU A 114 10.68 -8.88 18.74
CA LEU A 114 11.13 -8.62 17.37
C LEU A 114 11.58 -9.92 16.70
N HIS A 115 11.06 -10.16 15.52
CA HIS A 115 11.61 -11.17 14.64
C HIS A 115 12.99 -10.71 14.16
N LYS A 116 14.04 -11.31 14.72
CA LYS A 116 15.43 -11.08 14.34
C LYS A 116 15.86 -12.22 13.41
N PRO A 117 15.85 -12.06 12.10
CA PRO A 117 16.47 -13.03 11.22
C PRO A 117 17.97 -13.02 11.45
N ASP A 118 18.60 -14.21 11.56
CA ASP A 118 20.04 -14.33 11.76
C ASP A 118 20.83 -14.01 10.48
N SER A 119 20.14 -14.08 9.32
CA SER A 119 20.72 -13.77 8.02
C SER A 119 19.64 -13.37 6.98
N PRO A 120 20.01 -12.69 5.87
CA PRO A 120 19.10 -12.47 4.74
C PRO A 120 18.53 -13.77 4.16
N LEU A 121 19.26 -14.89 4.25
CA LEU A 121 18.79 -16.20 3.80
C LEU A 121 17.66 -16.72 4.69
N ASP A 122 17.71 -16.46 6.00
CA ASP A 122 16.63 -16.86 6.93
C ASP A 122 15.32 -16.16 6.61
N VAL A 123 15.38 -14.90 6.16
CA VAL A 123 14.19 -14.18 5.67
C VAL A 123 13.56 -14.93 4.51
N LEU A 124 14.37 -15.37 3.52
CA LEU A 124 13.88 -16.11 2.37
C LEU A 124 13.33 -17.50 2.75
N ILE A 125 13.97 -18.18 3.70
CA ILE A 125 13.50 -19.48 4.20
C ILE A 125 12.16 -19.31 4.94
N ARG A 126 12.01 -18.31 5.79
CA ARG A 126 10.78 -18.00 6.54
C ARG A 126 9.60 -17.63 5.63
N MET A 127 9.86 -17.15 4.40
CA MET A 127 8.79 -16.93 3.43
C MET A 127 8.04 -18.23 3.06
N ILE A 128 8.66 -19.40 3.27
CA ILE A 128 8.06 -20.69 2.93
C ILE A 128 7.41 -21.28 4.18
N PRO A 129 6.09 -21.15 4.37
CA PRO A 129 5.43 -21.66 5.56
C PRO A 129 5.38 -23.20 5.54
N VAL A 130 5.67 -23.81 6.68
CA VAL A 130 5.53 -25.28 6.84
C VAL A 130 4.07 -25.70 6.71
N ASN A 131 3.16 -24.85 7.20
CA ASN A 131 1.73 -25.07 7.11
C ASN A 131 1.02 -23.72 6.88
N PRO A 132 0.39 -23.50 5.72
CA PRO A 132 -0.27 -22.22 5.42
C PRO A 132 -1.48 -21.94 6.32
N PHE A 133 -2.14 -22.95 6.87
CA PHE A 133 -3.25 -22.75 7.80
C PHE A 133 -2.74 -22.35 9.19
N ALA A 134 -1.63 -22.91 9.64
CA ALA A 134 -0.96 -22.44 10.85
C ALA A 134 -0.45 -21.01 10.68
N ALA A 135 0.19 -20.70 9.56
CA ALA A 135 0.62 -19.35 9.22
C ALA A 135 -0.55 -18.35 9.27
N ALA A 136 -1.73 -18.72 8.78
CA ALA A 136 -2.93 -17.90 8.87
C ALA A 136 -3.40 -17.71 10.32
N ALA A 137 -3.38 -18.75 11.14
CA ALA A 137 -3.82 -18.69 12.54
C ALA A 137 -2.85 -17.91 13.42
N GLU A 138 -1.56 -17.98 13.15
CA GLU A 138 -0.47 -17.33 13.89
C GLU A 138 -0.18 -15.92 13.38
N GLY A 139 -0.78 -15.50 12.25
CA GLY A 139 -0.55 -14.19 11.64
C GLY A 139 0.77 -14.09 10.87
N ASP A 140 1.37 -15.22 10.46
CA ASP A 140 2.54 -15.21 9.55
C ASP A 140 2.11 -14.79 8.13
N ILE A 141 2.00 -13.49 7.96
CA ILE A 141 1.53 -12.89 6.72
C ILE A 141 2.51 -13.10 5.58
N LEU A 142 3.83 -13.10 5.85
CA LEU A 142 4.85 -13.32 4.83
C LEU A 142 4.73 -14.71 4.19
N GLY A 143 4.55 -15.73 5.02
CA GLY A 143 4.28 -17.10 4.56
C GLY A 143 2.97 -17.21 3.77
N LEU A 144 1.92 -16.51 4.20
CA LEU A 144 0.64 -16.47 3.49
C LEU A 144 0.74 -15.79 2.12
N ILE A 145 1.48 -14.67 2.01
CA ILE A 145 1.74 -14.00 0.75
C ILE A 145 2.43 -14.95 -0.22
N PHE A 146 3.51 -15.59 0.23
CA PHE A 146 4.27 -16.55 -0.59
C PHE A 146 3.39 -17.71 -1.07
N PHE A 147 2.63 -18.30 -0.16
CA PHE A 147 1.70 -19.38 -0.51
C PHE A 147 0.63 -18.93 -1.51
N SER A 148 0.08 -17.73 -1.33
CA SER A 148 -0.93 -17.15 -2.22
C SER A 148 -0.38 -16.90 -3.62
N ILE A 149 0.89 -16.43 -3.73
CA ILE A 149 1.59 -16.30 -5.01
C ILE A 149 1.72 -17.66 -5.69
N LEU A 150 2.12 -18.70 -4.94
CA LEU A 150 2.24 -20.06 -5.49
C LEU A 150 0.89 -20.61 -5.97
N ILE A 151 -0.20 -20.41 -5.24
CA ILE A 151 -1.55 -20.79 -5.67
C ILE A 151 -1.94 -20.03 -6.95
N GLY A 152 -1.77 -18.70 -6.97
CA GLY A 152 -2.04 -17.89 -8.16
C GLY A 152 -1.24 -18.37 -9.38
N PHE A 153 0.06 -18.65 -9.20
CA PHE A 153 0.90 -19.22 -10.24
C PHE A 153 0.41 -20.59 -10.67
N GLY A 154 0.06 -21.49 -9.74
CA GLY A 154 -0.51 -22.80 -10.04
C GLY A 154 -1.78 -22.71 -10.90
N ILE A 155 -2.65 -21.73 -10.63
CA ILE A 155 -3.86 -21.48 -11.44
C ILE A 155 -3.50 -21.05 -12.88
N THR A 156 -2.37 -20.38 -13.10
CA THR A 156 -1.92 -20.05 -14.47
C THR A 156 -1.43 -21.29 -15.25
N GLN A 157 -1.04 -22.37 -14.57
CA GLN A 157 -0.49 -23.57 -15.19
C GLN A 157 -1.54 -24.66 -15.49
N VAL A 158 -2.75 -24.55 -14.97
CA VAL A 158 -3.82 -25.50 -15.27
C VAL A 158 -4.47 -25.20 -16.63
N SER A 159 -5.22 -26.17 -17.19
CA SER A 159 -5.91 -25.98 -18.46
C SER A 159 -6.92 -24.81 -18.37
N PRO A 160 -7.19 -24.10 -19.51
CA PRO A 160 -8.14 -22.97 -19.54
C PRO A 160 -9.50 -23.33 -18.96
N ARG A 161 -9.99 -24.54 -19.24
CA ARG A 161 -11.26 -25.06 -18.72
C ARG A 161 -11.30 -25.13 -17.19
N ILE A 162 -10.18 -25.45 -16.55
CA ILE A 162 -10.06 -25.53 -15.08
C ILE A 162 -9.95 -24.11 -14.52
N LYS A 163 -9.10 -23.27 -15.13
CA LYS A 163 -8.93 -21.85 -14.74
C LYS A 163 -10.27 -21.10 -14.76
N GLU A 164 -11.06 -21.22 -15.83
CA GLU A 164 -12.40 -20.64 -15.95
C GLU A 164 -13.37 -21.08 -14.85
N LYS A 165 -13.14 -22.22 -14.20
CA LYS A 165 -13.98 -22.70 -13.10
C LYS A 165 -13.49 -22.25 -11.73
N ILE A 166 -12.17 -22.05 -11.56
CA ILE A 166 -11.55 -21.75 -10.25
C ILE A 166 -11.43 -20.24 -10.03
N LEU A 167 -11.02 -19.47 -11.05
CA LEU A 167 -10.73 -18.06 -10.89
C LEU A 167 -11.97 -17.21 -10.57
N PRO A 168 -13.11 -17.35 -11.26
CA PRO A 168 -14.29 -16.50 -10.99
C PRO A 168 -14.84 -16.61 -9.55
N PRO A 169 -14.91 -17.80 -8.89
CA PRO A 169 -15.26 -17.88 -7.48
C PRO A 169 -14.29 -17.14 -6.54
N ILE A 170 -12.99 -17.15 -6.85
CA ILE A 170 -11.97 -16.43 -6.07
C ILE A 170 -12.15 -14.92 -6.23
N GLU A 171 -12.37 -14.43 -7.45
CA GLU A 171 -12.66 -13.02 -7.74
C GLU A 171 -13.97 -12.57 -7.06
N ALA A 172 -15.00 -13.40 -7.10
CA ALA A 172 -16.24 -13.13 -6.39
C ALA A 172 -16.06 -13.05 -4.87
N ALA A 173 -15.27 -13.98 -4.28
CA ALA A 173 -14.93 -13.94 -2.86
C ALA A 173 -14.10 -12.69 -2.53
N PHE A 174 -13.16 -12.29 -3.37
CA PHE A 174 -12.40 -11.05 -3.22
C PHE A 174 -13.33 -9.83 -3.26
N GLU A 175 -14.31 -9.78 -4.17
CA GLU A 175 -15.29 -8.69 -4.23
C GLU A 175 -16.11 -8.59 -2.93
N VAL A 176 -16.52 -9.72 -2.35
CA VAL A 176 -17.22 -9.75 -1.05
C VAL A 176 -16.33 -9.16 0.05
N VAL A 177 -15.07 -9.59 0.13
CA VAL A 177 -14.11 -9.05 1.12
C VAL A 177 -13.93 -7.55 0.91
N MET A 178 -13.84 -7.08 -0.32
CA MET A 178 -13.74 -5.66 -0.65
C MET A 178 -14.97 -4.86 -0.19
N LYS A 179 -16.19 -5.41 -0.28
CA LYS A 179 -17.40 -4.78 0.29
C LYS A 179 -17.30 -4.65 1.81
N LEU A 180 -16.77 -5.68 2.50
CA LEU A 180 -16.52 -5.61 3.95
C LEU A 180 -15.50 -4.54 4.30
N VAL A 181 -14.36 -4.46 3.58
CA VAL A 181 -13.37 -3.38 3.74
C VAL A 181 -14.04 -2.01 3.63
N HIS A 182 -14.86 -1.78 2.61
CA HIS A 182 -15.56 -0.51 2.45
C HIS A 182 -16.53 -0.20 3.61
N VAL A 183 -17.20 -1.21 4.17
CA VAL A 183 -18.06 -1.04 5.35
C VAL A 183 -17.22 -0.65 6.55
N ILE A 184 -16.11 -1.33 6.80
CA ILE A 184 -15.19 -1.05 7.93
C ILE A 184 -14.60 0.35 7.80
N ILE A 185 -14.15 0.76 6.61
CA ILE A 185 -13.61 2.10 6.37
C ILE A 185 -14.68 3.19 6.60
N ARG A 186 -15.95 2.93 6.34
CA ARG A 186 -17.02 3.88 6.68
C ARG A 186 -17.20 4.09 8.19
N LEU A 187 -16.76 3.16 9.02
CA LEU A 187 -16.73 3.30 10.47
C LEU A 187 -15.51 4.08 10.98
N ALA A 188 -14.56 4.41 10.10
CA ALA A 188 -13.34 5.13 10.46
C ALA A 188 -13.57 6.41 11.27
N PRO A 189 -14.56 7.29 11.00
CA PRO A 189 -14.80 8.46 11.85
C PRO A 189 -15.07 8.10 13.30
N ILE A 190 -15.84 7.03 13.56
CA ILE A 190 -16.15 6.55 14.91
C ILE A 190 -14.91 5.93 15.55
N GLY A 191 -14.18 5.11 14.80
CA GLY A 191 -12.95 4.49 15.26
C GLY A 191 -11.88 5.52 15.61
N VAL A 192 -11.66 6.50 14.71
CA VAL A 192 -10.69 7.60 14.93
C VAL A 192 -11.08 8.45 16.13
N PHE A 193 -12.36 8.73 16.34
CA PHE A 193 -12.83 9.42 17.53
C PHE A 193 -12.35 8.71 18.82
N GLY A 194 -12.56 7.38 18.93
CA GLY A 194 -12.10 6.60 20.09
C GLY A 194 -10.57 6.54 20.21
N LEU A 195 -9.85 6.40 19.08
CA LEU A 195 -8.38 6.34 19.08
C LEU A 195 -7.74 7.68 19.48
N ILE A 196 -8.29 8.81 19.03
CA ILE A 196 -7.81 10.14 19.44
C ILE A 196 -8.03 10.37 20.93
N ILE A 197 -9.17 9.94 21.48
CA ILE A 197 -9.41 10.00 22.92
C ILE A 197 -8.42 9.12 23.70
N GLN A 198 -8.18 7.90 23.24
CA GLN A 198 -7.17 7.04 23.83
C GLN A 198 -5.78 7.70 23.80
N MET A 199 -5.42 8.36 22.70
CA MET A 199 -4.19 9.10 22.56
C MET A 199 -4.10 10.30 23.55
N LEU A 200 -5.18 11.07 23.69
CA LEU A 200 -5.23 12.23 24.58
C LEU A 200 -5.13 11.80 26.06
N ASN A 201 -5.73 10.68 26.41
CA ASN A 201 -5.63 10.08 27.76
C ASN A 201 -4.25 9.50 28.07
N GLN A 202 -3.40 9.30 27.07
CA GLN A 202 -2.02 8.82 27.22
C GLN A 202 -0.98 9.96 27.25
N ASP A 203 -1.43 11.21 27.28
CA ASP A 203 -0.57 12.42 27.30
C ASP A 203 0.51 12.43 26.19
N LEU A 204 0.17 11.91 25.01
CA LEU A 204 1.04 11.94 23.83
C LEU A 204 1.23 13.34 23.27
N GLY A 205 1.60 14.29 24.04
CA GLY A 205 1.83 15.70 23.82
C GLY A 205 1.98 16.27 22.39
N THR A 206 2.28 17.54 22.28
CA THR A 206 2.50 18.24 20.98
C THR A 206 3.64 17.64 20.15
N ALA A 207 4.61 16.98 20.79
CA ALA A 207 5.73 16.30 20.13
C ALA A 207 5.25 15.18 19.19
N PHE A 208 4.23 14.41 19.57
CA PHE A 208 3.66 13.37 18.73
C PHE A 208 2.99 13.94 17.46
N PHE A 209 2.23 15.04 17.58
CA PHE A 209 1.64 15.69 16.40
C PHE A 209 2.70 16.26 15.45
N LYS A 210 3.81 16.77 16.01
CA LYS A 210 4.97 17.19 15.21
C LYS A 210 5.60 16.01 14.48
N ALA A 211 5.71 14.85 15.13
CA ALA A 211 6.20 13.62 14.51
C ALA A 211 5.30 13.18 13.34
N VAL A 212 3.97 13.19 13.51
CA VAL A 212 3.01 12.90 12.44
C VAL A 212 3.12 13.89 11.28
N GLY A 213 3.32 15.18 11.58
CA GLY A 213 3.57 16.21 10.56
C GLY A 213 4.85 15.92 9.75
N LEU A 214 5.95 15.56 10.42
CA LEU A 214 7.21 15.17 9.77
C LEU A 214 7.06 13.87 8.96
N TYR A 215 6.29 12.91 9.45
CA TYR A 215 5.93 11.71 8.70
C TYR A 215 5.23 12.06 7.37
N MET A 216 4.23 12.95 7.40
CA MET A 216 3.56 13.44 6.18
C MET A 216 4.56 14.08 5.22
N VAL A 217 5.45 14.93 5.72
CA VAL A 217 6.50 15.57 4.90
C VAL A 217 7.41 14.52 4.30
N THR A 218 7.85 13.54 5.09
CA THR A 218 8.76 12.45 4.62
C THR A 218 8.13 11.69 3.45
N ILE A 219 6.87 11.28 3.56
CA ILE A 219 6.15 10.59 2.49
C ILE A 219 5.95 11.50 1.28
N THR A 220 5.51 12.74 1.49
CA THR A 220 5.28 13.69 0.40
C THR A 220 6.56 13.94 -0.39
N VAL A 221 7.68 14.12 0.28
CA VAL A 221 9.00 14.27 -0.36
C VAL A 221 9.38 13.01 -1.12
N GLY A 222 9.23 11.82 -0.52
CA GLY A 222 9.51 10.54 -1.16
C GLY A 222 8.68 10.31 -2.42
N LEU A 223 7.36 10.50 -2.33
CA LEU A 223 6.44 10.42 -3.47
C LEU A 223 6.80 11.44 -4.56
N SER A 224 7.15 12.68 -4.17
CA SER A 224 7.54 13.72 -5.13
C SER A 224 8.83 13.39 -5.86
N ILE A 225 9.84 12.90 -5.17
CA ILE A 225 11.11 12.48 -5.80
C ILE A 225 10.85 11.30 -6.74
N HIS A 226 10.07 10.30 -6.32
CA HIS A 226 9.75 9.16 -7.17
C HIS A 226 8.96 9.57 -8.42
N PHE A 227 7.91 10.39 -8.24
CA PHE A 227 7.01 10.85 -9.30
C PHE A 227 7.67 11.81 -10.30
N LEU A 228 8.45 12.80 -9.79
CA LEU A 228 8.99 13.90 -10.60
C LEU A 228 10.43 13.69 -11.05
N VAL A 229 11.16 12.74 -10.43
CA VAL A 229 12.58 12.51 -10.75
C VAL A 229 12.80 11.06 -11.19
N VAL A 230 12.47 10.06 -10.36
CA VAL A 230 12.81 8.65 -10.63
C VAL A 230 12.08 8.12 -11.86
N LEU A 231 10.75 8.21 -11.89
CA LEU A 231 9.95 7.72 -13.01
C LEU A 231 10.24 8.48 -14.32
N PRO A 232 10.34 9.82 -14.35
CA PRO A 232 10.78 10.56 -15.53
C PRO A 232 12.21 10.20 -16.00
N LEU A 233 13.13 9.94 -15.06
CA LEU A 233 14.48 9.50 -15.41
C LEU A 233 14.46 8.12 -16.07
N ILE A 234 13.72 7.17 -15.53
CA ILE A 234 13.51 5.84 -16.12
C ILE A 234 12.93 6.01 -17.53
N TYR A 235 11.87 6.80 -17.68
CA TYR A 235 11.27 7.09 -18.97
C TYR A 235 12.30 7.64 -19.98
N TYR A 236 13.08 8.63 -19.58
CA TYR A 236 14.12 9.24 -20.44
C TYR A 236 15.22 8.24 -20.81
N LEU A 237 15.72 7.46 -19.86
CA LEU A 237 16.80 6.50 -20.09
C LEU A 237 16.43 5.41 -21.10
N PHE A 238 15.19 4.90 -21.04
CA PHE A 238 14.72 3.83 -21.91
C PHE A 238 14.24 4.36 -23.29
N LEU A 239 13.63 5.53 -23.32
CA LEU A 239 12.93 6.03 -24.50
C LEU A 239 13.64 7.18 -25.21
N ARG A 240 14.53 7.88 -24.51
CA ARG A 240 15.22 9.10 -25.00
C ARG A 240 14.24 10.19 -25.46
N LYS A 241 13.04 10.21 -24.87
CA LYS A 241 11.97 11.19 -25.13
C LYS A 241 11.79 12.11 -23.94
N ASN A 242 11.19 13.28 -24.15
CA ASN A 242 10.90 14.24 -23.11
C ASN A 242 9.83 13.69 -22.13
N PRO A 243 10.11 13.53 -20.82
CA PRO A 243 9.13 13.03 -19.88
C PRO A 243 7.93 13.97 -19.64
N ILE A 244 8.08 15.27 -19.93
CA ILE A 244 7.00 16.26 -19.78
C ILE A 244 5.80 15.91 -20.67
N ASP A 245 6.05 15.34 -21.84
CA ASP A 245 4.99 14.92 -22.76
C ASP A 245 4.16 13.77 -22.16
N GLN A 246 4.80 12.86 -21.40
CA GLN A 246 4.10 11.80 -20.69
C GLN A 246 3.12 12.39 -19.66
N PHE A 247 3.52 13.40 -18.88
CA PHE A 247 2.63 14.08 -17.93
C PHE A 247 1.44 14.75 -18.62
N ARG A 248 1.68 15.40 -19.76
CA ARG A 248 0.61 16.06 -20.53
C ARG A 248 -0.40 15.05 -21.06
N HIS A 249 0.07 13.95 -21.63
CA HIS A 249 -0.79 12.90 -22.15
C HIS A 249 -1.61 12.20 -21.06
N MET A 250 -1.07 12.10 -19.83
CA MET A 250 -1.71 11.46 -18.70
C MET A 250 -2.57 12.40 -17.85
N ALA A 251 -2.67 13.69 -18.17
CA ALA A 251 -3.28 14.69 -17.29
C ALA A 251 -4.71 14.35 -16.83
N SER A 252 -5.57 13.84 -17.73
CA SER A 252 -6.96 13.45 -17.36
C SER A 252 -7.01 12.23 -16.46
N ALA A 253 -6.15 11.22 -16.68
CA ALA A 253 -6.04 10.05 -15.83
C ALA A 253 -5.52 10.44 -14.45
N LEU A 254 -4.47 11.28 -14.38
CA LEU A 254 -3.92 11.81 -13.13
C LEU A 254 -4.98 12.58 -12.33
N ALA A 255 -5.74 13.47 -12.98
CA ALA A 255 -6.85 14.17 -12.32
C ALA A 255 -7.92 13.21 -11.79
N THR A 256 -8.24 12.16 -12.54
CA THR A 256 -9.25 11.16 -12.17
C THR A 256 -8.80 10.35 -10.94
N VAL A 257 -7.57 9.84 -10.92
CA VAL A 257 -7.07 9.08 -9.76
C VAL A 257 -6.90 9.97 -8.54
N PHE A 258 -6.46 11.21 -8.70
CA PHE A 258 -6.38 12.16 -7.60
C PHE A 258 -7.75 12.39 -6.95
N ALA A 259 -8.80 12.52 -7.76
CA ALA A 259 -10.16 12.72 -7.25
C ALA A 259 -10.77 11.46 -6.60
N THR A 260 -10.46 10.26 -7.13
CA THR A 260 -11.06 8.99 -6.70
C THR A 260 -10.23 8.24 -5.66
N SER A 261 -8.90 8.44 -5.63
CA SER A 261 -7.91 7.63 -4.92
C SER A 261 -8.02 6.14 -5.26
N SER A 262 -8.36 5.81 -6.50
CA SER A 262 -8.51 4.42 -6.94
C SER A 262 -7.95 4.27 -8.35
N SER A 263 -6.87 3.48 -8.49
CA SER A 263 -6.27 3.15 -9.79
C SER A 263 -7.25 2.37 -10.66
N LEU A 264 -8.07 1.48 -10.08
CA LEU A 264 -9.10 0.73 -10.81
C LEU A 264 -10.21 1.66 -11.34
N ALA A 265 -10.66 2.64 -10.54
CA ALA A 265 -11.66 3.60 -11.00
C ALA A 265 -11.12 4.52 -12.10
N ALA A 266 -9.82 4.80 -12.10
CA ALA A 266 -9.15 5.60 -13.12
C ALA A 266 -8.74 4.78 -14.37
N LEU A 267 -8.76 3.44 -14.29
CA LEU A 267 -8.24 2.55 -15.34
C LEU A 267 -8.80 2.83 -16.74
N PRO A 268 -10.12 3.03 -16.95
CA PRO A 268 -10.64 3.33 -18.29
C PRO A 268 -10.03 4.60 -18.88
N VAL A 269 -9.89 5.67 -18.10
CA VAL A 269 -9.27 6.93 -18.52
C VAL A 269 -7.76 6.76 -18.72
N THR A 270 -7.11 5.94 -17.90
CA THR A 270 -5.69 5.60 -18.03
C THR A 270 -5.44 4.86 -19.36
N MET A 271 -6.31 3.90 -19.70
CA MET A 271 -6.23 3.19 -20.98
C MET A 271 -6.39 4.14 -22.17
N GLU A 272 -7.41 5.00 -22.14
CA GLU A 272 -7.63 6.02 -23.17
C GLU A 272 -6.39 6.92 -23.34
N CYS A 273 -5.83 7.44 -22.24
CA CYS A 273 -4.62 8.26 -22.29
C CYS A 273 -3.44 7.51 -22.91
N VAL A 274 -3.23 6.25 -22.56
CA VAL A 274 -2.08 5.47 -22.99
C VAL A 274 -2.26 4.97 -24.44
N GLU A 275 -3.47 4.57 -24.84
CA GLU A 275 -3.75 4.09 -26.18
C GLU A 275 -3.90 5.23 -27.17
N ASP A 276 -4.68 6.24 -26.85
CA ASP A 276 -5.05 7.29 -27.79
C ASP A 276 -4.04 8.45 -27.83
N ASN A 277 -3.63 8.98 -26.65
CA ASN A 277 -2.73 10.13 -26.59
C ASN A 277 -1.26 9.73 -26.75
N ILE A 278 -0.84 8.59 -26.19
CA ILE A 278 0.56 8.13 -26.26
C ILE A 278 0.76 7.19 -27.44
N GLY A 279 -0.28 6.43 -27.82
CA GLY A 279 -0.28 5.53 -28.97
C GLY A 279 0.27 4.14 -28.69
N VAL A 280 0.19 3.66 -27.45
CA VAL A 280 0.54 2.28 -27.12
C VAL A 280 -0.51 1.33 -27.68
N PRO A 281 -0.14 0.29 -28.44
CA PRO A 281 -1.11 -0.66 -28.96
C PRO A 281 -1.92 -1.36 -27.87
N ASN A 282 -3.23 -1.54 -28.06
CA ASN A 282 -4.14 -2.18 -27.11
C ASN A 282 -3.65 -3.56 -26.64
N LYS A 283 -2.98 -4.36 -27.50
CA LYS A 283 -2.40 -5.65 -27.10
C LYS A 283 -1.37 -5.57 -25.96
N VAL A 284 -0.74 -4.39 -25.76
CA VAL A 284 0.19 -4.12 -24.66
C VAL A 284 -0.56 -3.40 -23.55
N ALA A 285 -1.23 -2.29 -23.86
CA ALA A 285 -1.94 -1.48 -22.88
C ALA A 285 -3.02 -2.29 -22.15
N GLY A 286 -3.82 -3.07 -22.88
CA GLY A 286 -4.88 -3.92 -22.35
C GLY A 286 -4.39 -5.07 -21.43
N PHE A 287 -3.09 -5.38 -21.45
CA PHE A 287 -2.47 -6.32 -20.52
C PHE A 287 -1.77 -5.60 -19.37
N VAL A 288 -0.90 -4.63 -19.70
CA VAL A 288 -0.02 -3.96 -18.74
C VAL A 288 -0.83 -3.14 -17.74
N LEU A 289 -1.75 -2.29 -18.20
CA LEU A 289 -2.45 -1.35 -17.35
C LEU A 289 -3.42 -2.00 -16.34
N PRO A 290 -4.26 -2.99 -16.71
CA PRO A 290 -5.09 -3.67 -15.72
C PRO A 290 -4.26 -4.42 -14.67
N LEU A 291 -3.14 -5.03 -15.08
CA LEU A 291 -2.21 -5.68 -14.17
C LEU A 291 -1.54 -4.66 -13.25
N GLY A 292 -1.10 -3.53 -13.79
CA GLY A 292 -0.49 -2.43 -13.03
C GLY A 292 -1.42 -1.84 -12.00
N ALA A 293 -2.67 -1.58 -12.39
CA ALA A 293 -3.68 -1.04 -11.47
C ALA A 293 -3.90 -1.89 -10.20
N THR A 294 -3.43 -3.15 -10.18
CA THR A 294 -3.54 -4.06 -9.03
C THR A 294 -2.20 -4.43 -8.40
N ILE A 295 -1.13 -4.56 -9.18
CA ILE A 295 0.17 -5.08 -8.72
C ILE A 295 1.21 -3.95 -8.57
N ASN A 296 1.17 -2.94 -9.42
CA ASN A 296 2.17 -1.87 -9.44
C ASN A 296 1.78 -0.72 -8.51
N MET A 297 2.14 -0.83 -7.25
CA MET A 297 1.74 0.09 -6.19
C MET A 297 2.95 0.83 -5.59
N ASP A 298 3.79 1.47 -6.44
CA ASP A 298 5.02 2.16 -6.03
C ASP A 298 4.82 3.13 -4.86
N GLY A 299 3.79 4.00 -4.97
CA GLY A 299 3.48 4.95 -3.93
C GLY A 299 2.98 4.30 -2.64
N THR A 300 2.25 3.19 -2.75
CA THR A 300 1.76 2.42 -1.60
C THR A 300 2.91 1.69 -0.92
N ALA A 301 3.80 1.06 -1.67
CA ALA A 301 4.97 0.36 -1.16
C ALA A 301 5.93 1.31 -0.41
N LEU A 302 6.19 2.50 -0.95
CA LEU A 302 6.93 3.56 -0.27
C LEU A 302 6.26 3.95 1.06
N PHE A 303 4.95 4.18 1.02
CA PHE A 303 4.16 4.57 2.18
C PHE A 303 4.20 3.50 3.29
N GLU A 304 4.06 2.23 2.94
CA GLU A 304 4.13 1.11 3.88
C GLU A 304 5.49 1.05 4.57
N CYS A 305 6.57 1.13 3.81
CA CYS A 305 7.93 1.11 4.35
C CYS A 305 8.17 2.30 5.31
N VAL A 306 7.84 3.52 4.89
CA VAL A 306 8.00 4.73 5.72
C VAL A 306 7.12 4.65 6.96
N GLY A 307 5.87 4.16 6.82
CA GLY A 307 4.92 4.03 7.93
C GLY A 307 5.39 3.09 9.02
N VAL A 308 5.92 1.92 8.63
CA VAL A 308 6.44 0.93 9.59
C VAL A 308 7.67 1.46 10.34
N LEU A 309 8.62 2.06 9.62
CA LEU A 309 9.80 2.63 10.28
C LEU A 309 9.44 3.84 11.15
N PHE A 310 8.47 4.65 10.73
CA PHE A 310 7.93 5.73 11.56
C PHE A 310 7.36 5.20 12.87
N ILE A 311 6.53 4.16 12.82
CA ILE A 311 5.95 3.53 14.02
C ILE A 311 7.05 2.96 14.92
N ALA A 312 8.03 2.26 14.34
CA ALA A 312 9.18 1.75 15.08
C ALA A 312 9.96 2.88 15.78
N GLN A 313 10.20 3.99 15.07
CA GLN A 313 10.89 5.17 15.64
C GLN A 313 10.09 5.81 16.77
N VAL A 314 8.76 5.96 16.62
CA VAL A 314 7.87 6.51 17.67
C VAL A 314 7.92 5.62 18.91
N MET A 315 7.89 4.31 18.73
CA MET A 315 7.94 3.33 19.84
C MET A 315 9.35 3.13 20.42
N GLY A 316 10.35 3.85 19.90
CA GLY A 316 11.74 3.70 20.35
C GLY A 316 12.36 2.33 20.02
N ILE A 317 11.82 1.63 19.00
CA ILE A 317 12.28 0.30 18.59
C ILE A 317 13.39 0.47 17.54
N PRO A 318 14.65 0.13 17.85
CA PRO A 318 15.73 0.20 16.87
C PRO A 318 15.62 -0.98 15.91
N LEU A 319 15.29 -0.73 14.65
CA LEU A 319 15.35 -1.74 13.59
C LEU A 319 16.75 -1.78 12.96
N GLY A 320 17.43 -2.91 13.10
CA GLY A 320 18.70 -3.18 12.44
C GLY A 320 18.56 -3.35 10.93
N MET A 321 19.69 -3.45 10.21
CA MET A 321 19.70 -3.58 8.73
C MET A 321 18.87 -4.78 8.26
N GLU A 322 18.94 -5.91 8.95
CA GLU A 322 18.23 -7.15 8.61
C GLU A 322 16.71 -7.00 8.74
N GLN A 323 16.27 -6.33 9.82
CA GLN A 323 14.84 -6.04 10.03
C GLN A 323 14.33 -5.00 9.02
N GLN A 324 15.14 -3.99 8.66
CA GLN A 324 14.78 -3.06 7.60
C GLN A 324 14.71 -3.75 6.24
N LEU A 325 15.58 -4.72 5.95
CA LEU A 325 15.47 -5.56 4.75
C LEU A 325 14.17 -6.38 4.76
N LEU A 326 13.79 -6.93 5.92
CA LEU A 326 12.51 -7.63 6.07
C LEU A 326 11.34 -6.69 5.80
N VAL A 327 11.37 -5.45 6.31
CA VAL A 327 10.38 -4.40 5.98
C VAL A 327 10.31 -4.15 4.47
N VAL A 328 11.47 -4.02 3.80
CA VAL A 328 11.52 -3.79 2.34
C VAL A 328 10.87 -4.94 1.58
N LEU A 329 11.25 -6.18 1.89
CA LEU A 329 10.71 -7.37 1.22
C LEU A 329 9.20 -7.53 1.48
N THR A 330 8.79 -7.34 2.72
CA THR A 330 7.38 -7.49 3.08
C THR A 330 6.53 -6.38 2.49
N ALA A 331 7.00 -5.12 2.49
CA ALA A 331 6.30 -4.01 1.86
C ALA A 331 6.18 -4.21 0.34
N LEU A 332 7.23 -4.72 -0.33
CA LEU A 332 7.17 -5.06 -1.75
C LEU A 332 6.10 -6.12 -2.04
N LEU A 333 6.02 -7.16 -1.22
CA LEU A 333 5.05 -8.23 -1.40
C LEU A 333 3.63 -7.81 -0.96
N ALA A 334 3.52 -7.05 0.12
CA ALA A 334 2.25 -6.53 0.62
C ALA A 334 1.61 -5.55 -0.38
N SER A 335 2.41 -4.70 -1.02
CA SER A 335 1.93 -3.76 -2.03
C SER A 335 1.30 -4.45 -3.24
N ILE A 336 1.77 -5.66 -3.62
CA ILE A 336 1.14 -6.49 -4.65
C ILE A 336 -0.27 -6.94 -4.23
N GLY A 337 -0.47 -7.18 -2.92
CA GLY A 337 -1.77 -7.55 -2.36
C GLY A 337 -2.65 -6.36 -1.97
N ALA A 338 -2.11 -5.14 -2.06
CA ALA A 338 -2.87 -3.94 -1.75
C ALA A 338 -3.98 -3.78 -2.78
N ALA A 339 -5.23 -3.87 -2.31
CA ALA A 339 -6.36 -3.59 -3.17
C ALA A 339 -6.31 -2.12 -3.62
N ALA A 340 -6.54 -1.87 -4.92
CA ALA A 340 -6.52 -0.52 -5.52
C ALA A 340 -7.71 0.35 -5.07
N VAL A 341 -7.94 0.41 -3.75
CA VAL A 341 -9.05 1.13 -3.11
C VAL A 341 -8.52 2.11 -2.07
N PRO A 342 -9.28 3.15 -1.77
CA PRO A 342 -8.88 4.17 -0.81
C PRO A 342 -8.49 3.59 0.55
N SER A 343 -7.37 4.10 1.12
CA SER A 343 -6.82 3.75 2.44
C SER A 343 -6.39 2.29 2.63
N SER A 344 -6.27 1.49 1.55
CA SER A 344 -5.79 0.10 1.65
C SER A 344 -4.35 0.02 2.20
N GLY A 345 -3.49 0.98 1.90
CA GLY A 345 -2.11 1.00 2.37
C GLY A 345 -1.97 1.01 3.90
N LEU A 346 -2.92 1.62 4.64
CA LEU A 346 -2.89 1.57 6.10
C LEU A 346 -3.17 0.16 6.66
N VAL A 347 -4.03 -0.61 5.98
CA VAL A 347 -4.27 -2.01 6.33
C VAL A 347 -3.00 -2.83 6.10
N MET A 348 -2.29 -2.55 5.00
CA MET A 348 -1.05 -3.23 4.66
C MET A 348 0.10 -2.89 5.63
N ILE A 349 0.12 -1.71 6.25
CA ILE A 349 1.10 -1.39 7.31
C ILE A 349 1.05 -2.41 8.44
N PHE A 350 -0.14 -2.87 8.88
CA PHE A 350 -0.24 -3.91 9.90
C PHE A 350 0.44 -5.21 9.48
N ILE A 351 0.37 -5.56 8.20
CA ILE A 351 1.02 -6.75 7.64
C ILE A 351 2.54 -6.65 7.78
N VAL A 352 3.09 -5.50 7.40
CA VAL A 352 4.54 -5.28 7.45
C VAL A 352 5.03 -5.17 8.90
N LEU A 353 4.25 -4.58 9.80
CA LEU A 353 4.54 -4.54 11.24
C LEU A 353 4.57 -5.93 11.88
N GLU A 354 3.60 -6.77 11.52
CA GLU A 354 3.51 -8.15 11.99
C GLU A 354 4.73 -8.97 11.56
N ALA A 355 5.17 -8.81 10.31
CA ALA A 355 6.35 -9.50 9.78
C ALA A 355 7.63 -9.19 10.57
N VAL A 356 7.76 -7.98 11.14
CA VAL A 356 8.89 -7.60 12.00
C VAL A 356 8.62 -7.78 13.49
N GLY A 357 7.44 -8.28 13.87
CA GLY A 357 7.06 -8.57 15.26
C GLY A 357 6.64 -7.33 16.05
N ILE A 358 6.27 -6.22 15.39
CA ILE A 358 5.81 -5.00 16.08
C ILE A 358 4.29 -5.07 16.24
N GLN A 359 3.83 -5.27 17.46
CA GLN A 359 2.42 -5.43 17.84
C GLN A 359 2.12 -4.62 19.11
N GLY A 360 0.84 -4.51 19.46
CA GLY A 360 0.38 -3.89 20.69
C GLY A 360 -0.70 -2.82 20.48
N GLU A 361 -1.25 -2.35 21.60
CA GLU A 361 -2.33 -1.35 21.58
C GLU A 361 -1.84 0.00 21.04
N MET A 362 -0.61 0.40 21.37
CA MET A 362 0.00 1.65 20.91
C MET A 362 0.13 1.70 19.39
N VAL A 363 0.43 0.58 18.73
CA VAL A 363 0.44 0.50 17.25
C VAL A 363 -0.91 0.93 16.69
N GLY A 364 -2.01 0.45 17.29
CA GLY A 364 -3.37 0.82 16.91
C GLY A 364 -3.62 2.33 17.02
N VAL A 365 -3.17 2.95 18.11
CA VAL A 365 -3.29 4.40 18.35
C VAL A 365 -2.51 5.20 17.31
N ILE A 366 -1.25 4.82 17.04
CA ILE A 366 -0.41 5.51 16.05
C ILE A 366 -1.01 5.37 14.65
N VAL A 367 -1.38 4.16 14.23
CA VAL A 367 -2.02 3.92 12.92
C VAL A 367 -3.36 4.65 12.80
N GLY A 368 -4.14 4.70 13.87
CA GLY A 368 -5.39 5.49 13.91
C GLY A 368 -5.15 6.98 13.68
N THR A 369 -4.07 7.53 14.23
CA THR A 369 -3.68 8.92 14.00
C THR A 369 -3.16 9.11 12.57
N MET A 370 -2.41 8.14 12.04
CA MET A 370 -1.97 8.16 10.62
C MET A 370 -3.16 8.15 9.67
N LEU A 371 -4.23 7.41 9.98
CA LEU A 371 -5.47 7.39 9.19
C LEU A 371 -6.10 8.78 9.05
N ALA A 372 -5.97 9.62 10.05
CA ALA A 372 -6.49 10.99 10.03
C ALA A 372 -5.82 11.86 8.95
N VAL A 373 -4.54 11.63 8.69
CA VAL A 373 -3.74 12.37 7.70
C VAL A 373 -3.53 11.58 6.40
N ASP A 374 -4.04 10.35 6.31
CA ASP A 374 -3.83 9.45 5.17
C ASP A 374 -4.45 9.98 3.87
N ARG A 375 -5.60 10.62 3.92
CA ARG A 375 -6.36 10.95 2.70
C ARG A 375 -5.60 11.76 1.64
N PRO A 376 -4.91 12.87 1.98
CA PRO A 376 -4.09 13.59 1.00
C PRO A 376 -2.94 12.74 0.46
N LEU A 377 -2.34 11.90 1.32
CA LEU A 377 -1.26 11.00 0.94
C LEU A 377 -1.76 9.89 0.01
N ASP A 378 -2.96 9.36 0.26
CA ASP A 378 -3.61 8.35 -0.57
C ASP A 378 -3.92 8.86 -1.99
N MET A 379 -4.44 10.10 -2.08
CA MET A 379 -4.64 10.78 -3.36
C MET A 379 -3.32 10.91 -4.14
N TYR A 380 -2.24 11.28 -3.46
CA TYR A 380 -0.93 11.42 -4.08
C TYR A 380 -0.30 10.07 -4.47
N ARG A 381 -0.44 9.04 -3.62
CA ARG A 381 0.00 7.66 -3.96
C ARG A 381 -0.63 7.18 -5.26
N GLY A 382 -1.94 7.45 -5.45
CA GLY A 382 -2.65 7.12 -6.68
C GLY A 382 -2.02 7.74 -7.93
N LEU A 383 -1.57 9.01 -7.87
CA LEU A 383 -0.86 9.66 -8.96
C LEU A 383 0.41 8.90 -9.35
N VAL A 384 1.21 8.55 -8.33
CA VAL A 384 2.48 7.83 -8.53
C VAL A 384 2.22 6.47 -9.18
N ASN A 385 1.25 5.71 -8.66
CA ASN A 385 0.95 4.37 -9.14
C ASN A 385 0.57 4.36 -10.63
N ILE A 386 -0.46 5.13 -11.04
CA ILE A 386 -0.89 5.11 -12.45
C ILE A 386 0.10 5.76 -13.41
N PHE A 387 0.91 6.71 -12.92
CA PHE A 387 1.97 7.27 -13.76
C PHE A 387 3.06 6.23 -14.02
N SER A 388 3.46 5.46 -13.00
CA SER A 388 4.35 4.32 -13.13
C SER A 388 3.79 3.28 -14.13
N ASP A 389 2.49 2.95 -14.04
CA ASP A 389 1.82 2.05 -14.99
C ASP A 389 1.95 2.55 -16.43
N SER A 390 1.74 3.84 -16.64
CA SER A 390 1.81 4.44 -17.98
C SER A 390 3.23 4.43 -18.53
N VAL A 391 4.23 4.73 -17.71
CA VAL A 391 5.66 4.64 -18.07
C VAL A 391 6.02 3.20 -18.43
N GLY A 392 5.57 2.24 -17.61
CA GLY A 392 5.76 0.81 -17.86
C GLY A 392 5.17 0.36 -19.18
N ALA A 393 3.92 0.75 -19.48
CA ALA A 393 3.25 0.39 -20.73
C ALA A 393 4.04 0.86 -21.96
N VAL A 394 4.58 2.09 -21.93
CA VAL A 394 5.39 2.63 -23.03
C VAL A 394 6.73 1.90 -23.18
N ILE A 395 7.44 1.67 -22.06
CA ILE A 395 8.74 0.96 -22.07
C ILE A 395 8.55 -0.47 -22.59
N ILE A 396 7.53 -1.16 -22.12
CA ILE A 396 7.24 -2.54 -22.50
C ILE A 396 6.84 -2.61 -23.97
N ALA A 397 5.96 -1.72 -24.45
CA ALA A 397 5.60 -1.65 -25.86
C ALA A 397 6.84 -1.50 -26.75
N LYS A 398 7.73 -0.55 -26.40
CA LYS A 398 8.97 -0.35 -27.16
C LYS A 398 9.89 -1.58 -27.08
N SER A 399 9.98 -2.25 -25.95
CA SER A 399 10.79 -3.47 -25.78
C SER A 399 10.27 -4.67 -26.57
N GLU A 400 8.98 -4.66 -26.94
CA GLU A 400 8.33 -5.64 -27.83
C GLU A 400 8.42 -5.24 -29.32
N GLY A 401 9.08 -4.12 -29.65
CA GLY A 401 9.24 -3.63 -31.02
C GLY A 401 8.00 -2.92 -31.57
N GLU A 402 7.08 -2.50 -30.69
CA GLU A 402 5.87 -1.81 -31.10
C GLU A 402 6.15 -0.33 -31.42
N GLU A 403 5.49 0.16 -32.45
CA GLU A 403 5.48 1.59 -32.78
C GLU A 403 4.38 2.30 -31.98
N LEU A 404 4.72 3.41 -31.37
CA LEU A 404 3.75 4.28 -30.72
C LEU A 404 3.03 5.12 -31.79
N ARG A 405 1.72 4.94 -31.92
CA ARG A 405 0.89 5.64 -32.93
C ARG A 405 -0.25 6.40 -32.25
N PRO A 406 0.00 7.64 -31.77
CA PRO A 406 -1.07 8.46 -31.19
C PRO A 406 -2.20 8.65 -32.24
N LYS A 407 -3.45 8.67 -31.79
CA LYS A 407 -4.55 9.06 -32.63
C LYS A 407 -4.38 10.54 -32.98
N ALA A 408 -4.52 10.88 -34.26
CA ALA A 408 -4.54 12.28 -34.67
C ALA A 408 -5.77 12.97 -34.05
N ASN A 409 -5.50 14.06 -33.32
CA ASN A 409 -6.55 14.95 -32.79
C ASN A 409 -7.26 15.67 -33.92
#